data_61d360a9abfc7b2a73a2fdf46c7e0d4b
#
_entry.id   61d360a9abfc7b2a73a2fdf46c7e0d4b
#
_cell.length_a   1.000
_cell.length_b   1.000
_cell.length_c   1.000
_cell.angle_alpha   90.00
_cell.angle_beta   90.00
_cell.angle_gamma   90.00
#
_symmetry.space_group_name_H-M   'P 1'
#
loop_
_entity.id
_entity.type
_entity.pdbx_description
1 polymer ?
#
loop_
_entity_poly.entity_id
_entity_poly.type
_entity_poly.pdbx_seq_one_letter_code
_entity_poly.pdbx_strand_id
1 'polypeptide(L)'
;MNEINLHDCNISKWDVSNVTNMSYMFYKAKYFNQNLNNWDISKVTNLSNMFSYTNNFNKPLNNWNTSNVTNMEGMFLMLQICHLCFIDHIILIVI
;
A
#
# COMPACT_ATOMS: atom_id res chain seq x y z
N MET A 1 -16.30 -6.31 1.01
CA MET A 1 -15.60 -6.99 0.25
C MET A 1 -14.79 -7.96 0.83
N ASN A 2 -15.00 -8.44 1.66
CA ASN A 2 -14.30 -9.30 2.45
C ASN A 2 -14.01 -10.62 1.86
N GLU A 3 -14.68 -11.05 0.89
CA GLU A 3 -14.51 -12.38 0.38
C GLU A 3 -13.63 -12.48 -0.84
N ILE A 4 -13.01 -11.39 -1.26
CA ILE A 4 -12.14 -11.43 -2.42
C ILE A 4 -10.87 -12.18 -2.08
N ASN A 5 -10.57 -13.19 -2.87
CA ASN A 5 -9.32 -13.91 -2.72
C ASN A 5 -8.28 -13.26 -3.62
N LEU A 6 -7.49 -12.38 -3.04
CA LEU A 6 -6.49 -11.62 -3.80
C LEU A 6 -5.33 -12.47 -4.27
N HIS A 7 -5.26 -13.75 -3.89
CA HIS A 7 -4.27 -14.64 -4.47
C HIS A 7 -4.56 -14.94 -5.93
N ASP A 8 -5.86 -15.00 -6.29
CA ASP A 8 -6.23 -15.42 -7.63
C ASP A 8 -6.42 -14.25 -8.57
N CYS A 9 -6.33 -13.02 -8.08
CA CYS A 9 -6.62 -11.85 -8.87
C CYS A 9 -5.35 -11.02 -9.00
N ASN A 10 -4.80 -10.95 -10.20
CA ASN A 10 -3.58 -10.15 -10.41
C ASN A 10 -3.97 -8.70 -10.65
N ILE A 11 -3.75 -7.88 -9.64
CA ILE A 11 -4.11 -6.47 -9.69
C ILE A 11 -2.94 -5.56 -10.01
N SER A 12 -1.76 -6.13 -10.24
CA SER A 12 -0.55 -5.32 -10.44
C SER A 12 -0.63 -4.43 -11.66
N LYS A 13 -1.49 -4.75 -12.61
CA LYS A 13 -1.64 -3.97 -13.85
C LYS A 13 -2.89 -3.13 -13.87
N TRP A 14 -3.59 -3.00 -12.77
CA TRP A 14 -4.76 -2.13 -12.72
C TRP A 14 -4.33 -0.68 -12.96
N ASP A 15 -5.17 0.05 -13.66
CA ASP A 15 -4.96 1.47 -13.82
C ASP A 15 -5.58 2.19 -12.63
N VAL A 16 -4.75 2.61 -11.70
CA VAL A 16 -5.21 3.34 -10.52
C VAL A 16 -4.83 4.82 -10.58
N SER A 17 -4.47 5.30 -11.76
CA SER A 17 -3.88 6.63 -11.94
C SER A 17 -4.82 7.77 -11.56
N ASN A 18 -6.11 7.53 -11.50
CA ASN A 18 -7.07 8.55 -11.09
C ASN A 18 -7.59 8.38 -9.66
N VAL A 19 -7.08 7.41 -8.94
CA VAL A 19 -7.54 7.16 -7.57
C VAL A 19 -6.91 8.17 -6.63
N THR A 20 -7.70 8.74 -5.75
CA THR A 20 -7.23 9.72 -4.76
C THR A 20 -7.26 9.20 -3.34
N ASN A 21 -8.04 8.17 -3.05
CA ASN A 21 -8.15 7.62 -1.70
C ASN A 21 -7.97 6.11 -1.75
N MET A 22 -6.89 5.62 -1.14
CA MET A 22 -6.62 4.19 -1.04
C MET A 22 -6.61 3.74 0.43
N SER A 23 -7.26 4.50 1.32
CA SER A 23 -7.29 4.12 2.72
C SER A 23 -7.96 2.77 2.89
N TYR A 24 -7.40 1.94 3.75
CA TYR A 24 -7.92 0.61 4.07
C TYR A 24 -7.99 -0.37 2.91
N MET A 25 -7.36 -0.08 1.77
CA MET A 25 -7.56 -0.89 0.57
C MET A 25 -7.20 -2.35 0.77
N PHE A 26 -6.11 -2.64 1.48
CA PHE A 26 -5.70 -4.02 1.77
C PHE A 26 -5.74 -4.32 3.27
N TYR A 27 -6.54 -3.58 4.01
CA TYR A 27 -6.65 -3.73 5.45
C TYR A 27 -7.04 -5.16 5.80
N LYS A 28 -6.25 -5.81 6.61
CA LYS A 28 -6.45 -7.19 7.05
C LYS A 28 -6.47 -8.22 5.91
N ALA A 29 -5.98 -7.87 4.75
CA ALA A 29 -5.82 -8.83 3.66
C ALA A 29 -4.58 -9.67 3.96
N LYS A 30 -4.68 -10.60 4.87
CA LYS A 30 -3.60 -11.29 5.54
C LYS A 30 -2.59 -11.91 4.58
N TYR A 31 -3.05 -12.46 3.48
CA TYR A 31 -2.18 -13.18 2.56
C TYR A 31 -1.79 -12.39 1.33
N PHE A 32 -2.25 -11.15 1.24
CA PHE A 32 -1.95 -10.34 0.06
C PHE A 32 -0.45 -10.05 -0.03
N ASN A 33 0.13 -10.30 -1.19
CA ASN A 33 1.54 -9.98 -1.42
C ASN A 33 1.82 -9.84 -2.90
N GLN A 34 1.08 -8.95 -3.57
CA GLN A 34 1.31 -8.70 -4.99
C GLN A 34 2.20 -7.48 -5.22
N ASN A 35 2.83 -7.44 -6.38
CA ASN A 35 3.72 -6.34 -6.72
C ASN A 35 2.89 -5.13 -7.15
N LEU A 36 2.97 -4.05 -6.41
CA LEU A 36 2.27 -2.81 -6.69
C LEU A 36 3.22 -1.68 -7.07
N ASN A 37 4.49 -1.99 -7.29
CA ASN A 37 5.50 -0.96 -7.44
C ASN A 37 5.30 -0.12 -8.71
N ASN A 38 4.59 -0.64 -9.70
CA ASN A 38 4.32 0.08 -10.93
C ASN A 38 2.99 0.83 -10.94
N TRP A 39 2.24 0.78 -9.85
CA TRP A 39 1.02 1.57 -9.77
C TRP A 39 1.37 3.05 -9.78
N ASP A 40 0.64 3.81 -10.58
CA ASP A 40 0.77 5.27 -10.56
C ASP A 40 -0.16 5.80 -9.49
N ILE A 41 0.40 6.12 -8.32
CA ILE A 41 -0.38 6.64 -7.21
C ILE A 41 -0.19 8.15 -7.05
N SER A 42 0.25 8.82 -8.11
CA SER A 42 0.64 10.23 -8.01
C SER A 42 -0.51 11.16 -7.60
N LYS A 43 -1.76 10.72 -7.76
CA LYS A 43 -2.91 11.52 -7.34
C LYS A 43 -3.46 11.11 -5.98
N VAL A 44 -2.91 10.08 -5.36
CA VAL A 44 -3.42 9.61 -4.08
C VAL A 44 -3.05 10.56 -2.97
N THR A 45 -4.03 10.91 -2.15
CA THR A 45 -3.82 11.80 -1.01
C THR A 45 -3.95 11.06 0.33
N ASN A 46 -4.61 9.92 0.36
CA ASN A 46 -4.87 9.19 1.59
C ASN A 46 -4.47 7.73 1.45
N LEU A 47 -3.46 7.33 2.21
CA LEU A 47 -2.99 5.94 2.30
C LEU A 47 -3.19 5.37 3.71
N SER A 48 -4.04 5.98 4.53
CA SER A 48 -4.16 5.56 5.92
C SER A 48 -4.62 4.11 6.00
N ASN A 49 -3.96 3.35 6.84
CA ASN A 49 -4.27 1.94 7.10
C ASN A 49 -4.30 1.04 5.87
N MET A 50 -3.67 1.45 4.77
CA MET A 50 -3.75 0.71 3.52
C MET A 50 -3.24 -0.73 3.68
N PHE A 51 -2.15 -0.92 4.41
CA PHE A 51 -1.57 -2.24 4.62
C PHE A 51 -1.62 -2.67 6.08
N SER A 52 -2.47 -2.07 6.90
CA SER A 52 -2.60 -2.48 8.29
C SER A 52 -3.02 -3.93 8.36
N TYR A 53 -2.31 -4.72 9.15
CA TYR A 53 -2.60 -6.15 9.34
C TYR A 53 -2.57 -6.96 8.03
N THR A 54 -1.88 -6.45 7.00
CA THR A 54 -1.66 -7.16 5.76
C THR A 54 -0.36 -7.93 5.90
N ASN A 55 -0.36 -8.94 6.74
CA ASN A 55 0.82 -9.50 7.37
C ASN A 55 1.87 -10.06 6.41
N ASN A 56 1.46 -10.57 5.27
CA ASN A 56 2.39 -11.19 4.33
C ASN A 56 2.94 -10.23 3.30
N PHE A 57 2.50 -8.97 3.31
CA PHE A 57 2.95 -8.03 2.29
C PHE A 57 4.41 -7.62 2.55
N ASN A 58 5.27 -7.86 1.59
CA ASN A 58 6.67 -7.46 1.70
C ASN A 58 7.28 -7.02 0.36
N LYS A 59 6.47 -6.55 -0.55
CA LYS A 59 6.95 -6.09 -1.85
C LYS A 59 7.44 -4.65 -1.78
N PRO A 60 8.41 -4.27 -2.64
CA PRO A 60 8.91 -2.90 -2.63
C PRO A 60 7.88 -1.92 -3.15
N LEU A 61 7.93 -0.69 -2.63
CA LEU A 61 7.10 0.42 -3.06
C LEU A 61 7.97 1.64 -3.40
N ASN A 62 9.23 1.41 -3.70
CA ASN A 62 10.18 2.51 -3.87
C ASN A 62 9.94 3.36 -5.13
N ASN A 63 9.11 2.88 -6.07
CA ASN A 63 8.76 3.69 -7.23
C ASN A 63 7.52 4.57 -7.02
N TRP A 64 6.87 4.46 -5.87
CA TRP A 64 5.67 5.24 -5.62
C TRP A 64 6.00 6.71 -5.44
N ASN A 65 5.24 7.57 -6.14
CA ASN A 65 5.33 9.00 -5.95
C ASN A 65 4.29 9.40 -4.92
N THR A 66 4.72 9.71 -3.72
CA THR A 66 3.84 10.02 -2.60
C THR A 66 3.76 11.53 -2.33
N SER A 67 4.15 12.35 -3.31
CA SER A 67 4.24 13.79 -3.08
C SER A 67 2.90 14.45 -2.76
N ASN A 68 1.78 13.84 -3.16
CA ASN A 68 0.47 14.39 -2.85
C ASN A 68 -0.20 13.73 -1.65
N VAL A 69 0.46 12.78 -1.00
CA VAL A 69 -0.14 12.08 0.13
C VAL A 69 -0.09 12.95 1.37
N THR A 70 -1.24 13.13 2.00
CA THR A 70 -1.35 13.92 3.22
C THR A 70 -1.70 13.09 4.45
N ASN A 71 -2.13 11.84 4.28
CA ASN A 71 -2.48 10.98 5.41
C ASN A 71 -1.93 9.58 5.18
N MET A 72 -0.97 9.17 6.02
CA MET A 72 -0.39 7.83 5.99
C MET A 72 -0.54 7.14 7.35
N GLU A 73 -1.46 7.60 8.19
CA GLU A 73 -1.58 7.07 9.53
C GLU A 73 -1.89 5.58 9.50
N GLY A 74 -1.14 4.80 10.25
CA GLY A 74 -1.35 3.35 10.35
C GLY A 74 -1.07 2.57 9.08
N MET A 75 -0.46 3.17 8.07
CA MET A 75 -0.31 2.52 6.77
C MET A 75 0.36 1.15 6.86
N PHE A 76 1.34 1.00 7.71
CA PHE A 76 2.07 -0.27 7.86
C PHE A 76 1.92 -0.89 9.25
N LEU A 77 0.80 -0.62 9.89
CA LEU A 77 0.59 -1.11 11.25
C LEU A 77 0.65 -2.63 11.27
N MET A 78 1.46 -3.16 12.17
CA MET A 78 1.65 -4.60 12.39
C MET A 78 2.39 -5.31 11.26
N LEU A 79 3.05 -4.58 10.35
CA LEU A 79 3.91 -5.19 9.35
C LEU A 79 5.36 -5.15 9.82
N GLN A 80 6.14 -6.12 9.34
CA GLN A 80 7.58 -5.99 9.40
C GLN A 80 7.99 -5.20 8.18
N ILE A 81 8.52 -4.01 8.37
CA ILE A 81 8.70 -3.08 7.29
C ILE A 81 10.11 -3.02 6.72
N CYS A 82 10.97 -3.94 7.07
CA CYS A 82 12.35 -3.87 6.62
C CYS A 82 12.47 -3.91 5.10
N HIS A 83 11.57 -4.60 4.42
CA HIS A 83 11.57 -4.62 2.96
C HIS A 83 10.95 -3.38 2.35
N LEU A 84 10.31 -2.56 3.16
CA LEU A 84 9.64 -1.35 2.67
C LEU A 84 10.43 -0.10 2.99
N CYS A 85 11.57 -0.25 3.62
CA CYS A 85 12.32 0.90 4.09
C CYS A 85 12.99 1.69 2.97
N PHE A 86 12.88 1.26 1.73
CA PHE A 86 13.38 2.10 0.68
C PHE A 86 12.40 3.19 0.26
N ILE A 87 11.28 3.36 0.92
CA ILE A 87 10.44 4.55 0.72
C ILE A 87 10.74 5.46 1.88
N ASP A 88 11.81 6.23 1.76
CA ASP A 88 12.39 6.93 2.88
C ASP A 88 11.42 7.82 3.62
N HIS A 89 10.70 8.69 2.92
CA HIS A 89 9.84 9.63 3.61
C HIS A 89 8.58 8.98 4.17
N ILE A 90 8.13 7.86 3.62
CA ILE A 90 7.04 7.11 4.21
C ILE A 90 7.48 6.54 5.55
N ILE A 91 8.68 5.96 5.59
CA ILE A 91 9.20 5.40 6.84
C ILE A 91 9.30 6.49 7.90
N LEU A 92 9.80 7.66 7.53
CA LEU A 92 9.95 8.74 8.50
C LEU A 92 8.60 9.23 9.03
N ILE A 93 7.54 9.17 8.22
CA ILE A 93 6.24 9.64 8.64
C ILE A 93 5.51 8.63 9.51
N VAL A 94 5.59 7.34 9.21
CA VAL A 94 4.80 6.34 9.92
C VAL A 94 5.49 5.69 11.10
N ILE A 95 6.77 5.90 11.25
CA ILE A 95 7.49 5.49 12.42
C ILE A 95 7.30 6.52 13.51
#